data_82efd0d18963f66218653a94248b80db
#
_entry.id   82efd0d18963f66218653a94248b80db
#
_cell.length_a   1.000
_cell.length_b   1.000
_cell.length_c   1.000
_cell.angle_alpha   90.00
_cell.angle_beta   90.00
_cell.angle_gamma   90.00
#
_symmetry.space_group_name_H-M   'P 1'
#
loop_
_entity.id
_entity.type
_entity.pdbx_description
1 polymer ?
#
loop_
_entity_poly.entity_id
_entity_poly.type
_entity_poly.pdbx_seq_one_letter_code
_entity_poly.pdbx_strand_id
1 'polypeptide(L)'
;MANNYTDHPELKFELNHPLMKRIVELKERDFRDKDSYDYAPLDFEDAMDSYDRVLDITGEIAGTTIADNAEGVDLEGPHHEGDRVRYASGTADNLDAMVKAGLNGMTMPRRYGGLNFPITPYTMCAELVAASDAGFGNIWSLQDCIETLYEFGNEDQHSRFIPRICAGETMSMDLTEPDAGSDLQSVMLKATYSEEEGCWLLNGVKRFITNGDANLHLVLARSEEGTTDGRGLSMFIYDKNSGGVNVRRIENKLGIHGSPTCELVYKNAHAELCGDRKLGLIKYVMALMNGARLGIAAQSVGISQAAYNEGLAYASDREQFGKAIINFPAVYDMLALMKAKLDAGRALLYQCARYVDIYKALDDIARERKLTPEERKEQKNFSKLADSLTPLAKGMNSEYCNQNTYDAIQIHGGSGFMMDYPIQRYYRDARITSIYEGTTQLQVVAAIRYVTNGSYLAQAREFEQAEVSEAMKPLVARAKAMADKLEEATARVKEAGDAAFHDICARHLVEMAADVIMLHLLIHNATANAELFEKSARVYANFSEAEVAKHHTFVMNLRPEDLADYVQA
;
A
#
# COMPACT_ATOMS: atom_id res chain seq x y z
N MET A 1 12.55 -25.38 -3.97
CA MET A 1 13.03 -24.02 -3.69
C MET A 1 11.85 -23.25 -3.10
N ALA A 2 12.04 -22.39 -2.14
CA ALA A 2 10.97 -21.58 -1.59
C ALA A 2 10.43 -20.63 -2.68
N ASN A 3 9.12 -20.53 -2.79
CA ASN A 3 8.48 -19.63 -3.74
C ASN A 3 7.31 -18.94 -3.03
N ASN A 4 7.45 -17.64 -2.77
CA ASN A 4 6.47 -16.89 -2.01
C ASN A 4 5.06 -16.82 -2.64
N TYR A 5 4.93 -17.15 -3.91
CA TYR A 5 3.63 -17.21 -4.58
C TYR A 5 2.99 -18.58 -4.50
N THR A 6 3.70 -19.63 -4.93
CA THR A 6 3.12 -20.99 -4.99
C THR A 6 2.95 -21.63 -3.62
N ASP A 7 3.69 -21.15 -2.61
CA ASP A 7 3.58 -21.61 -1.22
C ASP A 7 2.34 -21.02 -0.51
N HIS A 8 1.63 -20.03 -1.14
CA HIS A 8 0.48 -19.33 -0.58
C HIS A 8 -0.72 -19.36 -1.55
N PRO A 9 -1.56 -20.42 -1.51
CA PRO A 9 -2.67 -20.62 -2.44
C PRO A 9 -3.75 -19.51 -2.36
N GLU A 10 -3.78 -18.74 -1.29
CA GLU A 10 -4.66 -17.57 -1.12
C GLU A 10 -4.37 -16.49 -2.19
N LEU A 11 -3.12 -16.34 -2.62
CA LEU A 11 -2.76 -15.39 -3.68
C LEU A 11 -3.34 -15.81 -5.03
N LYS A 12 -3.26 -17.10 -5.36
CA LYS A 12 -3.87 -17.64 -6.58
C LYS A 12 -5.39 -17.54 -6.55
N PHE A 13 -6.01 -17.69 -5.38
CA PHE A 13 -7.45 -17.43 -5.18
C PHE A 13 -7.79 -15.97 -5.50
N GLU A 14 -7.05 -15.02 -4.97
CA GLU A 14 -7.27 -13.58 -5.20
C GLU A 14 -7.05 -13.18 -6.67
N LEU A 15 -6.04 -13.77 -7.34
CA LEU A 15 -5.81 -13.55 -8.78
C LEU A 15 -7.00 -14.02 -9.63
N ASN A 16 -7.64 -15.13 -9.26
CA ASN A 16 -8.76 -15.71 -10.00
C ASN A 16 -10.14 -15.12 -9.63
N HIS A 17 -10.17 -13.97 -8.99
CA HIS A 17 -11.42 -13.31 -8.62
C HIS A 17 -12.26 -12.93 -9.86
N PRO A 18 -13.61 -13.07 -9.83
CA PRO A 18 -14.48 -12.81 -10.99
C PRO A 18 -14.32 -11.43 -11.65
N LEU A 19 -13.97 -10.40 -10.88
CA LEU A 19 -13.71 -9.05 -11.42
C LEU A 19 -12.51 -9.00 -12.37
N MET A 20 -11.59 -9.97 -12.31
CA MET A 20 -10.43 -9.99 -13.21
C MET A 20 -10.84 -10.07 -14.68
N LYS A 21 -11.97 -10.70 -15.00
CA LYS A 21 -12.49 -10.71 -16.37
C LYS A 21 -12.73 -9.28 -16.88
N ARG A 22 -13.42 -8.45 -16.08
CA ARG A 22 -13.68 -7.05 -16.45
C ARG A 22 -12.40 -6.22 -16.50
N ILE A 23 -11.48 -6.45 -15.56
CA ILE A 23 -10.18 -5.76 -15.49
C ILE A 23 -9.37 -6.04 -16.76
N VAL A 24 -9.26 -7.30 -17.18
CA VAL A 24 -8.53 -7.69 -18.40
C VAL A 24 -9.18 -7.10 -19.65
N GLU A 25 -10.52 -7.17 -19.77
CA GLU A 25 -11.26 -6.56 -20.89
C GLU A 25 -10.93 -5.05 -21.04
N LEU A 26 -10.93 -4.32 -19.93
CA LEU A 26 -10.64 -2.88 -19.92
C LEU A 26 -9.16 -2.59 -20.19
N LYS A 27 -8.26 -3.35 -19.60
CA LYS A 27 -6.81 -3.11 -19.71
C LYS A 27 -6.29 -3.50 -21.09
N GLU A 28 -6.68 -4.67 -21.62
CA GLU A 28 -6.21 -5.19 -22.91
C GLU A 28 -7.01 -4.67 -24.10
N ARG A 29 -8.22 -4.07 -23.88
CA ARG A 29 -9.00 -3.39 -24.93
C ARG A 29 -9.18 -4.24 -26.19
N ASP A 30 -9.89 -5.37 -26.04
CA ASP A 30 -10.07 -6.37 -27.09
C ASP A 30 -8.75 -6.95 -27.63
N PHE A 31 -7.73 -7.02 -26.76
CA PHE A 31 -6.41 -7.59 -27.10
C PHE A 31 -5.77 -6.92 -28.32
N ARG A 32 -5.90 -5.58 -28.40
CA ARG A 32 -5.49 -4.78 -29.57
C ARG A 32 -3.99 -4.85 -29.86
N ASP A 33 -3.16 -5.18 -28.86
CA ASP A 33 -1.70 -5.21 -28.96
C ASP A 33 -1.15 -6.56 -29.45
N LYS A 34 -1.99 -7.60 -29.57
CA LYS A 34 -1.60 -8.99 -29.84
C LYS A 34 -0.78 -9.21 -31.11
N ASP A 35 -0.98 -8.37 -32.13
CA ASP A 35 -0.25 -8.46 -33.40
C ASP A 35 0.98 -7.51 -33.43
N SER A 36 1.16 -6.69 -32.40
CA SER A 36 2.22 -5.66 -32.33
C SER A 36 3.36 -6.03 -31.38
N TYR A 37 3.07 -6.86 -30.39
CA TYR A 37 4.04 -7.27 -29.36
C TYR A 37 3.89 -8.77 -29.13
N ASP A 38 4.97 -9.51 -29.25
CA ASP A 38 5.03 -10.98 -29.12
C ASP A 38 4.72 -11.49 -27.69
N TYR A 39 4.79 -10.61 -26.69
CA TYR A 39 4.43 -10.88 -25.29
C TYR A 39 3.03 -10.33 -24.91
N ALA A 40 2.29 -9.75 -25.85
CA ALA A 40 0.93 -9.31 -25.58
C ALA A 40 -0.04 -10.50 -25.62
N PRO A 41 -1.00 -10.59 -24.66
CA PRO A 41 -1.91 -11.73 -24.61
C PRO A 41 -2.85 -11.76 -25.80
N LEU A 42 -3.18 -12.99 -26.23
CA LEU A 42 -4.08 -13.24 -27.35
C LEU A 42 -5.56 -13.18 -26.94
N ASP A 43 -5.85 -13.58 -25.70
CA ASP A 43 -7.18 -13.66 -25.12
C ASP A 43 -7.12 -13.57 -23.57
N PHE A 44 -8.27 -13.78 -22.92
CA PHE A 44 -8.38 -13.70 -21.45
C PHE A 44 -7.55 -14.76 -20.75
N GLU A 45 -7.59 -16.01 -21.24
CA GLU A 45 -6.86 -17.13 -20.64
C GLU A 45 -5.34 -16.90 -20.71
N ASP A 46 -4.86 -16.40 -21.84
CA ASP A 46 -3.44 -16.07 -22.04
C ASP A 46 -3.00 -14.88 -21.18
N ALA A 47 -3.87 -13.88 -20.96
CA ALA A 47 -3.60 -12.79 -20.02
C ALA A 47 -3.46 -13.30 -18.59
N MET A 48 -4.39 -14.13 -18.13
CA MET A 48 -4.37 -14.70 -16.80
C MET A 48 -3.15 -15.63 -16.58
N ASP A 49 -2.78 -16.41 -17.59
CA ASP A 49 -1.59 -17.27 -17.57
C ASP A 49 -0.30 -16.42 -17.51
N SER A 50 -0.26 -15.30 -18.22
CA SER A 50 0.86 -14.34 -18.15
C SER A 50 1.00 -13.74 -16.75
N TYR A 51 -0.10 -13.37 -16.09
CA TYR A 51 -0.06 -12.87 -14.71
C TYR A 51 0.40 -13.94 -13.72
N ASP A 52 -0.12 -15.16 -13.83
CA ASP A 52 0.28 -16.31 -12.99
C ASP A 52 1.78 -16.62 -13.12
N ARG A 53 2.32 -16.61 -14.35
CA ARG A 53 3.75 -16.81 -14.61
C ARG A 53 4.63 -15.71 -14.03
N VAL A 54 4.24 -14.45 -14.18
CA VAL A 54 5.02 -13.32 -13.61
C VAL A 54 5.00 -13.37 -12.09
N LEU A 55 3.89 -13.75 -11.49
CA LEU A 55 3.80 -13.96 -10.04
C LEU A 55 4.66 -15.13 -9.57
N ASP A 56 4.71 -16.22 -10.33
CA ASP A 56 5.58 -17.37 -10.03
C ASP A 56 7.06 -16.98 -10.09
N ILE A 57 7.49 -16.27 -11.15
CA ILE A 57 8.86 -15.74 -11.28
C ILE A 57 9.19 -14.76 -10.14
N THR A 58 8.28 -13.84 -9.83
CA THR A 58 8.47 -12.90 -8.71
C THR A 58 8.57 -13.64 -7.38
N GLY A 59 7.71 -14.65 -7.17
CA GLY A 59 7.71 -15.49 -5.98
C GLY A 59 9.01 -16.27 -5.80
N GLU A 60 9.58 -16.79 -6.89
CA GLU A 60 10.88 -17.49 -6.87
C GLU A 60 12.02 -16.52 -6.53
N ILE A 61 12.10 -15.36 -7.20
CA ILE A 61 13.14 -14.35 -6.92
C ILE A 61 13.02 -13.86 -5.48
N ALA A 62 11.80 -13.60 -5.01
CA ALA A 62 11.55 -13.17 -3.64
C ALA A 62 11.95 -14.24 -2.62
N GLY A 63 11.51 -15.49 -2.82
CA GLY A 63 11.77 -16.60 -1.89
C GLY A 63 13.20 -17.13 -1.91
N THR A 64 14.02 -16.72 -2.89
CA THR A 64 15.44 -17.13 -3.00
C THR A 64 16.36 -15.92 -2.92
N THR A 65 16.58 -15.22 -4.03
CA THR A 65 17.59 -14.15 -4.14
C THR A 65 17.37 -13.05 -3.10
N ILE A 66 16.14 -12.53 -2.98
CA ILE A 66 15.84 -11.43 -2.05
C ILE A 66 15.89 -11.93 -0.60
N ALA A 67 15.31 -13.09 -0.32
CA ALA A 67 15.31 -13.67 1.02
C ALA A 67 16.74 -13.98 1.52
N ASP A 68 17.58 -14.57 0.67
CA ASP A 68 18.96 -14.89 1.01
C ASP A 68 19.81 -13.65 1.29
N ASN A 69 19.54 -12.54 0.59
CA ASN A 69 20.27 -11.29 0.77
C ASN A 69 19.78 -10.47 1.98
N ALA A 70 18.56 -10.68 2.46
CA ALA A 70 17.86 -9.75 3.34
C ALA A 70 18.55 -9.50 4.69
N GLU A 71 19.15 -10.53 5.32
CA GLU A 71 19.93 -10.36 6.55
C GLU A 71 21.20 -9.53 6.30
N GLY A 72 21.94 -9.86 5.25
CA GLY A 72 23.15 -9.14 4.86
C GLY A 72 22.85 -7.66 4.54
N VAL A 73 21.75 -7.40 3.85
CA VAL A 73 21.27 -6.03 3.54
C VAL A 73 20.89 -5.26 4.80
N ASP A 74 20.18 -5.88 5.75
CA ASP A 74 19.82 -5.23 7.03
C ASP A 74 21.06 -4.86 7.85
N LEU A 75 22.09 -5.70 7.84
CA LEU A 75 23.35 -5.49 8.57
C LEU A 75 24.28 -4.47 7.88
N GLU A 76 24.43 -4.56 6.56
CA GLU A 76 25.31 -3.68 5.78
C GLU A 76 24.70 -2.28 5.65
N GLY A 77 23.44 -2.19 5.24
CA GLY A 77 22.77 -0.94 4.91
C GLY A 77 23.38 -0.20 3.71
N PRO A 78 22.78 0.91 3.29
CA PRO A 78 23.32 1.77 2.23
C PRO A 78 24.47 2.65 2.74
N HIS A 79 25.41 2.96 1.86
CA HIS A 79 26.59 3.77 2.16
C HIS A 79 26.45 5.19 1.59
N HIS A 80 26.81 6.20 2.40
CA HIS A 80 26.91 7.59 1.98
C HIS A 80 28.33 7.86 1.50
N GLU A 81 28.52 8.04 0.19
CA GLU A 81 29.81 8.25 -0.45
C GLU A 81 29.86 9.62 -1.13
N GLY A 82 30.51 10.57 -0.47
CA GLY A 82 30.53 11.97 -0.93
C GLY A 82 29.14 12.61 -0.80
N ASP A 83 28.45 12.80 -1.92
CA ASP A 83 27.11 13.34 -2.01
C ASP A 83 26.12 12.37 -2.68
N ARG A 84 26.47 11.07 -2.72
CA ARG A 84 25.77 9.99 -3.38
C ARG A 84 25.49 8.82 -2.44
N VAL A 85 24.65 7.90 -2.91
CA VAL A 85 24.34 6.64 -2.24
C VAL A 85 24.92 5.48 -3.04
N ARG A 86 25.61 4.58 -2.33
CA ARG A 86 25.89 3.23 -2.81
C ARG A 86 25.00 2.25 -2.02
N TYR A 87 24.23 1.44 -2.72
CA TYR A 87 23.43 0.40 -2.08
C TYR A 87 24.30 -0.64 -1.37
N ALA A 88 23.71 -1.35 -0.41
CA ALA A 88 24.26 -2.62 0.05
C ALA A 88 24.40 -3.59 -1.13
N SER A 89 25.40 -4.49 -1.07
CA SER A 89 25.67 -5.45 -2.16
C SER A 89 24.44 -6.27 -2.53
N GLY A 90 23.75 -6.84 -1.53
CA GLY A 90 22.53 -7.63 -1.76
C GLY A 90 21.37 -6.79 -2.34
N THR A 91 21.27 -5.49 -2.04
CA THR A 91 20.28 -4.62 -2.67
C THR A 91 20.53 -4.43 -4.15
N ALA A 92 21.82 -4.27 -4.55
CA ALA A 92 22.19 -4.16 -5.95
C ALA A 92 21.89 -5.46 -6.71
N ASP A 93 22.21 -6.61 -6.12
CA ASP A 93 21.92 -7.93 -6.70
C ASP A 93 20.40 -8.16 -6.86
N ASN A 94 19.60 -7.75 -5.89
CA ASN A 94 18.14 -7.83 -5.94
C ASN A 94 17.57 -6.97 -7.08
N LEU A 95 18.05 -5.73 -7.24
CA LEU A 95 17.64 -4.86 -8.35
C LEU A 95 17.99 -5.47 -9.70
N ASP A 96 19.21 -5.99 -9.86
CA ASP A 96 19.68 -6.64 -11.08
C ASP A 96 18.82 -7.87 -11.43
N ALA A 97 18.44 -8.68 -10.43
CA ALA A 97 17.55 -9.82 -10.63
C ALA A 97 16.16 -9.40 -11.12
N MET A 98 15.55 -8.36 -10.52
CA MET A 98 14.24 -7.85 -10.94
C MET A 98 14.27 -7.23 -12.34
N VAL A 99 15.34 -6.51 -12.69
CA VAL A 99 15.55 -5.93 -14.02
C VAL A 99 15.72 -7.04 -15.07
N LYS A 100 16.54 -8.05 -14.81
CA LYS A 100 16.75 -9.20 -15.71
C LYS A 100 15.47 -9.99 -15.95
N ALA A 101 14.60 -10.07 -14.95
CA ALA A 101 13.29 -10.71 -15.07
C ALA A 101 12.24 -9.83 -15.77
N GLY A 102 12.57 -8.59 -16.14
CA GLY A 102 11.63 -7.67 -16.80
C GLY A 102 10.53 -7.14 -15.88
N LEU A 103 10.76 -7.08 -14.56
CA LEU A 103 9.77 -6.71 -13.56
C LEU A 103 9.79 -5.20 -13.23
N ASN A 104 10.12 -4.36 -14.20
CA ASN A 104 10.10 -2.91 -14.07
C ASN A 104 9.10 -2.28 -15.04
N GLY A 105 8.43 -1.20 -14.63
CA GLY A 105 7.39 -0.55 -15.42
C GLY A 105 6.21 -1.47 -15.74
N MET A 106 5.89 -2.40 -14.86
CA MET A 106 4.92 -3.49 -15.10
C MET A 106 3.55 -2.97 -15.55
N THR A 107 3.07 -1.88 -14.97
CA THR A 107 1.74 -1.31 -15.26
C THR A 107 1.72 -0.40 -16.49
N MET A 108 2.91 -0.01 -16.99
CA MET A 108 3.04 0.89 -18.13
C MET A 108 2.66 0.24 -19.46
N PRO A 109 2.12 1.03 -20.41
CA PRO A 109 1.80 0.55 -21.74
C PRO A 109 3.02 -0.06 -22.46
N ARG A 110 2.76 -1.08 -23.28
CA ARG A 110 3.79 -1.80 -24.07
C ARG A 110 4.58 -0.88 -25.00
N ARG A 111 3.96 0.19 -25.51
CA ARG A 111 4.63 1.19 -26.36
C ARG A 111 5.80 1.90 -25.70
N TYR A 112 5.87 1.87 -24.37
CA TYR A 112 6.99 2.40 -23.59
C TYR A 112 7.91 1.31 -23.01
N GLY A 113 7.68 0.04 -23.37
CA GLY A 113 8.45 -1.10 -22.86
C GLY A 113 7.90 -1.73 -21.58
N GLY A 114 6.71 -1.32 -21.13
CA GLY A 114 6.02 -1.94 -19.99
C GLY A 114 5.29 -3.23 -20.34
N LEU A 115 4.78 -3.91 -19.33
CA LEU A 115 4.00 -5.15 -19.50
C LEU A 115 2.50 -4.90 -19.70
N ASN A 116 2.02 -3.68 -19.50
CA ASN A 116 0.60 -3.33 -19.48
C ASN A 116 -0.21 -4.10 -18.45
N PHE A 117 0.39 -4.47 -17.33
CA PHE A 117 -0.29 -5.23 -16.27
C PHE A 117 -1.31 -4.38 -15.51
N PRO A 118 -2.40 -4.99 -15.02
CA PRO A 118 -3.26 -4.37 -14.02
C PRO A 118 -2.50 -4.10 -12.70
N ILE A 119 -3.07 -3.22 -11.88
CA ILE A 119 -2.57 -2.89 -10.53
C ILE A 119 -2.63 -4.11 -9.60
N THR A 120 -3.66 -4.95 -9.73
CA THR A 120 -3.83 -6.13 -8.85
C THR A 120 -2.64 -7.09 -8.91
N PRO A 121 -2.20 -7.65 -10.04
CA PRO A 121 -1.00 -8.51 -10.08
C PRO A 121 0.28 -7.76 -9.71
N TYR A 122 0.42 -6.47 -10.04
CA TYR A 122 1.54 -5.65 -9.56
C TYR A 122 1.56 -5.54 -8.02
N THR A 123 0.41 -5.32 -7.40
CA THR A 123 0.25 -5.27 -5.93
C THR A 123 0.61 -6.62 -5.29
N MET A 124 0.29 -7.74 -5.95
CA MET A 124 0.72 -9.06 -5.52
C MET A 124 2.25 -9.22 -5.57
N CYS A 125 2.91 -8.76 -6.64
CA CYS A 125 4.37 -8.74 -6.69
C CYS A 125 4.97 -7.90 -5.55
N ALA A 126 4.38 -6.76 -5.21
CA ALA A 126 4.84 -5.92 -4.09
C ALA A 126 4.68 -6.64 -2.73
N GLU A 127 3.60 -7.39 -2.52
CA GLU A 127 3.42 -8.25 -1.33
C GLU A 127 4.52 -9.32 -1.26
N LEU A 128 4.78 -10.05 -2.37
CA LEU A 128 5.78 -11.11 -2.43
C LEU A 128 7.19 -10.60 -2.12
N VAL A 129 7.58 -9.47 -2.70
CA VAL A 129 8.89 -8.83 -2.47
C VAL A 129 9.03 -8.39 -1.01
N ALA A 130 8.00 -7.73 -0.47
CA ALA A 130 8.01 -7.22 0.90
C ALA A 130 8.01 -8.34 1.96
N ALA A 131 7.49 -9.51 1.66
CA ALA A 131 7.55 -10.69 2.53
C ALA A 131 8.99 -11.18 2.74
N SER A 132 9.89 -10.93 1.78
CA SER A 132 11.31 -11.31 1.88
C SER A 132 12.16 -10.18 2.45
N ASP A 133 12.03 -8.97 1.91
CA ASP A 133 12.73 -7.76 2.38
C ASP A 133 11.87 -6.52 2.15
N ALA A 134 11.30 -6.00 3.24
CA ALA A 134 10.49 -4.79 3.20
C ALA A 134 11.29 -3.53 2.83
N GLY A 135 12.58 -3.49 3.17
CA GLY A 135 13.49 -2.40 2.80
C GLY A 135 13.74 -2.36 1.30
N PHE A 136 14.01 -3.51 0.69
CA PHE A 136 14.11 -3.64 -0.76
C PHE A 136 12.77 -3.37 -1.46
N GLY A 137 11.66 -3.84 -0.88
CA GLY A 137 10.32 -3.55 -1.34
C GLY A 137 10.07 -2.05 -1.50
N ASN A 138 10.56 -1.23 -0.57
CA ASN A 138 10.47 0.24 -0.66
C ASN A 138 11.22 0.84 -1.85
N ILE A 139 12.34 0.25 -2.27
CA ILE A 139 13.10 0.74 -3.43
C ILE A 139 12.41 0.33 -4.73
N TRP A 140 12.10 -0.96 -4.84
CA TRP A 140 11.54 -1.53 -6.08
C TRP A 140 10.14 -1.01 -6.37
N SER A 141 9.27 -0.88 -5.36
CA SER A 141 7.89 -0.43 -5.55
C SER A 141 7.77 1.06 -5.91
N LEU A 142 8.82 1.88 -5.72
CA LEU A 142 8.80 3.28 -6.17
C LEU A 142 8.71 3.43 -7.69
N GLN A 143 8.88 2.35 -8.47
CA GLN A 143 8.55 2.35 -9.89
C GLN A 143 7.11 2.78 -10.16
N ASP A 144 6.17 2.62 -9.22
CA ASP A 144 4.77 3.03 -9.38
C ASP A 144 4.59 4.56 -9.41
N CYS A 145 5.59 5.35 -8.99
CA CYS A 145 5.61 6.79 -9.17
C CYS A 145 5.49 7.19 -10.66
N ILE A 146 5.89 6.30 -11.59
CA ILE A 146 5.75 6.50 -13.03
C ILE A 146 4.28 6.60 -13.48
N GLU A 147 3.35 6.00 -12.74
CA GLU A 147 1.91 6.13 -12.97
C GLU A 147 1.46 7.60 -12.92
N THR A 148 1.99 8.36 -11.96
CA THR A 148 1.68 9.80 -11.84
C THR A 148 2.23 10.58 -13.02
N LEU A 149 3.45 10.26 -13.46
CA LEU A 149 4.01 10.86 -14.67
C LEU A 149 3.19 10.48 -15.91
N TYR A 150 2.81 9.21 -16.06
CA TYR A 150 1.96 8.74 -17.16
C TYR A 150 0.59 9.40 -17.14
N GLU A 151 0.01 9.62 -15.94
CA GLU A 151 -1.31 10.21 -15.80
C GLU A 151 -1.33 11.72 -16.10
N PHE A 152 -0.29 12.46 -15.71
CA PHE A 152 -0.29 13.93 -15.72
C PHE A 152 0.79 14.57 -16.55
N GLY A 153 1.83 13.85 -16.97
CA GLY A 153 2.87 14.31 -17.88
C GLY A 153 2.35 14.48 -19.31
N ASN A 154 3.15 15.13 -20.14
CA ASN A 154 2.87 15.24 -21.58
C ASN A 154 3.59 14.14 -22.37
N GLU A 155 3.26 13.99 -23.67
CA GLU A 155 3.79 12.91 -24.53
C GLU A 155 5.33 12.98 -24.70
N ASP A 156 5.94 14.18 -24.69
CA ASP A 156 7.39 14.31 -24.71
C ASP A 156 8.02 13.72 -23.43
N GLN A 157 7.44 14.05 -22.27
CA GLN A 157 7.87 13.50 -20.98
C GLN A 157 7.65 11.98 -20.90
N HIS A 158 6.52 11.48 -21.39
CA HIS A 158 6.25 10.05 -21.46
C HIS A 158 7.33 9.33 -22.29
N SER A 159 7.62 9.84 -23.49
CA SER A 159 8.56 9.20 -24.42
C SER A 159 10.01 9.20 -23.92
N ARG A 160 10.39 10.20 -23.09
CA ARG A 160 11.75 10.31 -22.54
C ARG A 160 11.95 9.52 -21.25
N PHE A 161 10.97 9.53 -20.35
CA PHE A 161 11.18 9.05 -19.00
C PHE A 161 10.61 7.65 -18.76
N ILE A 162 9.43 7.31 -19.32
CA ILE A 162 8.81 6.00 -19.05
C ILE A 162 9.69 4.83 -19.50
N PRO A 163 10.27 4.83 -20.72
CA PRO A 163 11.14 3.74 -21.15
C PRO A 163 12.36 3.52 -20.24
N ARG A 164 12.89 4.56 -19.60
CA ARG A 164 14.02 4.46 -18.68
C ARG A 164 13.67 3.66 -17.43
N ILE A 165 12.48 3.90 -16.89
CA ILE A 165 11.97 3.15 -15.72
C ILE A 165 11.66 1.70 -16.09
N CYS A 166 11.03 1.48 -17.25
CA CYS A 166 10.83 0.12 -17.77
C CYS A 166 12.14 -0.64 -17.98
N ALA A 167 13.23 0.07 -18.29
CA ALA A 167 14.57 -0.50 -18.43
C ALA A 167 15.33 -0.68 -17.09
N GLY A 168 14.73 -0.30 -15.95
CA GLY A 168 15.30 -0.54 -14.62
C GLY A 168 15.89 0.66 -13.90
N GLU A 169 15.79 1.88 -14.45
CA GLU A 169 16.12 3.07 -13.68
C GLU A 169 15.15 3.25 -12.51
N THR A 170 15.64 3.81 -11.41
CA THR A 170 14.88 3.95 -10.17
C THR A 170 14.21 5.31 -10.04
N MET A 171 13.15 5.37 -9.23
CA MET A 171 12.43 6.60 -8.92
C MET A 171 12.45 6.94 -7.42
N SER A 172 12.15 8.20 -7.13
CA SER A 172 11.77 8.67 -5.80
C SER A 172 10.63 9.70 -5.88
N MET A 173 9.96 9.92 -4.74
CA MET A 173 8.97 10.97 -4.56
C MET A 173 9.42 11.90 -3.43
N ASP A 174 9.74 13.14 -3.77
CA ASP A 174 10.38 14.10 -2.89
C ASP A 174 9.33 15.10 -2.38
N LEU A 175 8.55 14.67 -1.39
CA LEU A 175 7.43 15.44 -0.85
C LEU A 175 7.79 16.13 0.47
N THR A 176 8.25 15.35 1.45
CA THR A 176 8.43 15.73 2.84
C THR A 176 9.62 16.67 3.05
N GLU A 177 9.43 17.64 3.95
CA GLU A 177 10.47 18.56 4.44
C GLU A 177 10.59 18.47 5.97
N PRO A 178 11.64 19.03 6.61
CA PRO A 178 11.80 18.97 8.06
C PRO A 178 10.57 19.41 8.85
N ASP A 179 9.86 20.44 8.39
CA ASP A 179 8.70 21.03 9.05
C ASP A 179 7.36 20.78 8.31
N ALA A 180 7.37 19.95 7.26
CA ALA A 180 6.20 19.64 6.43
C ALA A 180 6.14 18.14 6.11
N GLY A 181 5.60 17.34 7.03
CA GLY A 181 5.36 15.90 6.84
C GLY A 181 3.88 15.58 6.61
N SER A 182 3.08 15.56 7.67
CA SER A 182 1.62 15.37 7.56
C SER A 182 0.92 16.53 6.90
N ASP A 183 1.40 17.77 7.13
CA ASP A 183 0.91 18.98 6.47
C ASP A 183 1.81 19.38 5.29
N LEU A 184 1.58 18.75 4.14
CA LEU A 184 2.29 19.06 2.91
C LEU A 184 1.94 20.44 2.32
N GLN A 185 0.91 21.12 2.81
CA GLN A 185 0.62 22.51 2.39
C GLN A 185 1.73 23.47 2.80
N SER A 186 2.45 23.12 3.87
CA SER A 186 3.56 23.92 4.43
C SER A 186 4.91 23.69 3.73
N VAL A 187 4.96 22.93 2.63
CA VAL A 187 6.18 22.73 1.82
C VAL A 187 6.72 24.06 1.33
N MET A 188 8.02 24.27 1.53
CA MET A 188 8.74 25.52 1.27
C MET A 188 9.83 25.42 0.20
N LEU A 189 10.22 24.22 -0.26
CA LEU A 189 11.16 24.06 -1.38
C LEU A 189 10.69 24.91 -2.55
N LYS A 190 11.52 25.84 -2.99
CA LYS A 190 11.15 26.87 -3.98
C LYS A 190 11.43 26.37 -5.39
N ALA A 191 10.47 26.60 -6.31
CA ALA A 191 10.65 26.44 -7.74
C ALA A 191 10.53 27.83 -8.41
N THR A 192 11.57 28.24 -9.13
CA THR A 192 11.60 29.51 -9.86
C THR A 192 11.90 29.25 -11.33
N TYR A 193 11.08 29.79 -12.23
CA TYR A 193 11.35 29.68 -13.65
C TYR A 193 12.48 30.61 -14.06
N SER A 194 13.51 30.10 -14.75
CA SER A 194 14.60 30.85 -15.34
C SER A 194 14.33 31.05 -16.83
N GLU A 195 14.06 32.27 -17.23
CA GLU A 195 13.91 32.61 -18.66
C GLU A 195 15.24 32.42 -19.44
N GLU A 196 16.37 32.62 -18.76
CA GLU A 196 17.71 32.47 -19.36
C GLU A 196 18.00 30.99 -19.67
N GLU A 197 17.65 30.09 -18.76
CA GLU A 197 17.93 28.65 -18.88
C GLU A 197 16.75 27.86 -19.51
N GLY A 198 15.57 28.50 -19.62
CA GLY A 198 14.37 27.89 -20.17
C GLY A 198 13.79 26.73 -19.34
N CYS A 199 14.12 26.70 -18.05
CA CYS A 199 13.69 25.61 -17.15
C CYS A 199 13.35 26.11 -15.74
N TRP A 200 12.80 25.23 -14.90
CA TRP A 200 12.57 25.49 -13.50
C TRP A 200 13.81 25.16 -12.66
N LEU A 201 14.14 26.04 -11.72
CA LEU A 201 15.23 25.88 -10.76
C LEU A 201 14.66 25.58 -9.38
N LEU A 202 15.00 24.41 -8.83
CA LEU A 202 14.59 23.98 -7.50
C LEU A 202 15.65 24.35 -6.47
N ASN A 203 15.20 24.93 -5.33
CA ASN A 203 16.07 25.35 -4.24
C ASN A 203 15.42 25.04 -2.87
N GLY A 204 16.14 24.34 -1.99
CA GLY A 204 15.67 24.01 -0.65
C GLY A 204 16.14 22.66 -0.16
N VAL A 205 15.42 22.10 0.80
CA VAL A 205 15.77 20.81 1.45
C VAL A 205 14.54 19.90 1.47
N LYS A 206 14.74 18.65 1.08
CA LYS A 206 13.80 17.56 1.29
C LYS A 206 14.36 16.59 2.31
N ARG A 207 13.51 15.97 3.12
CA ARG A 207 13.92 15.06 4.19
C ARG A 207 13.07 13.80 4.23
N PHE A 208 13.68 12.73 4.73
CA PHE A 208 13.05 11.39 4.77
C PHE A 208 12.69 10.83 3.40
N ILE A 209 13.48 11.16 2.37
CA ILE A 209 13.20 10.75 1.00
C ILE A 209 13.72 9.34 0.76
N THR A 210 12.80 8.42 0.56
CA THR A 210 13.09 7.03 0.21
C THR A 210 13.76 6.98 -1.15
N ASN A 211 14.88 6.24 -1.22
CA ASN A 211 15.68 6.11 -2.45
C ASN A 211 16.11 7.48 -3.04
N GLY A 212 16.51 8.40 -2.17
CA GLY A 212 16.74 9.82 -2.52
C GLY A 212 17.91 10.09 -3.48
N ASP A 213 18.66 9.08 -3.91
CA ASP A 213 19.65 9.16 -5.00
C ASP A 213 19.18 8.44 -6.28
N ALA A 214 17.87 8.29 -6.46
CA ALA A 214 17.27 7.70 -7.65
C ALA A 214 17.61 8.42 -8.94
N ASN A 215 17.32 7.80 -10.09
CA ASN A 215 17.54 8.38 -11.41
C ASN A 215 16.54 9.49 -11.73
N LEU A 216 15.27 9.29 -11.39
CA LEU A 216 14.19 10.26 -11.60
C LEU A 216 13.44 10.53 -10.30
N HIS A 217 13.06 11.80 -10.10
CA HIS A 217 12.32 12.22 -8.92
C HIS A 217 11.03 12.95 -9.31
N LEU A 218 9.95 12.68 -8.59
CA LEU A 218 8.77 13.54 -8.58
C LEU A 218 8.84 14.45 -7.36
N VAL A 219 8.99 15.76 -7.61
CA VAL A 219 9.28 16.74 -6.56
C VAL A 219 8.11 17.69 -6.37
N LEU A 220 7.59 17.79 -5.15
CA LEU A 220 6.62 18.83 -4.78
C LEU A 220 7.33 20.10 -4.37
N ALA A 221 7.07 21.21 -5.06
CA ALA A 221 7.72 22.47 -4.78
C ALA A 221 6.77 23.68 -4.91
N ARG A 222 7.08 24.76 -4.21
CA ARG A 222 6.32 26.02 -4.24
C ARG A 222 6.73 26.83 -5.46
N SER A 223 5.83 26.93 -6.43
CA SER A 223 6.01 27.67 -7.69
C SER A 223 5.36 29.05 -7.67
N GLU A 224 4.54 29.36 -6.66
CA GLU A 224 3.81 30.64 -6.57
C GLU A 224 4.33 31.45 -5.39
N GLU A 225 4.91 32.60 -5.67
CA GLU A 225 5.40 33.52 -4.63
C GLU A 225 4.24 34.06 -3.76
N GLY A 226 4.53 34.26 -2.48
CA GLY A 226 3.58 34.82 -1.52
C GLY A 226 2.44 33.91 -1.11
N THR A 227 2.47 32.61 -1.52
CA THR A 227 1.48 31.62 -1.11
C THR A 227 1.98 30.81 0.07
N THR A 228 1.05 30.34 0.93
CA THR A 228 1.34 29.51 2.11
C THR A 228 0.47 28.25 2.15
N ASP A 229 -0.40 28.05 1.18
CA ASP A 229 -1.33 26.92 1.08
C ASP A 229 -0.97 25.97 -0.08
N GLY A 230 -1.75 24.90 -0.25
CA GLY A 230 -1.56 23.90 -1.30
C GLY A 230 -1.72 24.41 -2.73
N ARG A 231 -2.37 25.58 -2.92
CA ARG A 231 -2.56 26.20 -4.24
C ARG A 231 -1.28 26.84 -4.80
N GLY A 232 -0.28 27.02 -3.94
CA GLY A 232 1.04 27.49 -4.35
C GLY A 232 1.99 26.41 -4.81
N LEU A 233 1.58 25.13 -4.76
CA LEU A 233 2.43 23.97 -4.98
C LEU A 233 2.19 23.34 -6.35
N SER A 234 3.30 23.03 -7.04
CA SER A 234 3.32 22.32 -8.32
C SER A 234 4.20 21.08 -8.25
N MET A 235 4.00 20.14 -9.16
CA MET A 235 4.77 18.91 -9.29
C MET A 235 5.84 19.09 -10.35
N PHE A 236 7.06 18.63 -10.08
CA PHE A 236 8.19 18.70 -10.97
C PHE A 236 8.82 17.33 -11.19
N ILE A 237 9.39 17.13 -12.38
CA ILE A 237 10.26 16.01 -12.70
C ILE A 237 11.70 16.52 -12.60
N TYR A 238 12.50 15.87 -11.76
CA TYR A 238 13.94 16.09 -11.70
C TYR A 238 14.66 14.84 -12.19
N ASP A 239 15.57 15.03 -13.16
CA ASP A 239 16.48 14.00 -13.64
C ASP A 239 17.84 14.18 -12.95
N LYS A 240 18.34 13.13 -12.29
CA LYS A 240 19.64 13.11 -11.61
C LYS A 240 20.80 13.61 -12.50
N ASN A 241 20.72 13.33 -13.82
CA ASN A 241 21.73 13.76 -14.79
C ASN A 241 21.84 15.28 -14.93
N SER A 242 20.81 16.04 -14.51
CA SER A 242 20.83 17.51 -14.52
C SER A 242 21.69 18.12 -13.41
N GLY A 243 22.05 17.34 -12.38
CA GLY A 243 22.81 17.82 -11.23
C GLY A 243 22.04 18.78 -10.33
N GLY A 244 22.74 19.45 -9.41
CA GLY A 244 22.12 20.41 -8.49
C GLY A 244 21.43 19.82 -7.28
N VAL A 245 21.41 18.50 -7.11
CA VAL A 245 20.89 17.80 -5.92
C VAL A 245 22.01 16.97 -5.28
N ASN A 246 22.18 17.17 -3.99
CA ASN A 246 23.17 16.45 -3.19
C ASN A 246 22.47 15.68 -2.07
N VAL A 247 22.86 14.43 -1.87
CA VAL A 247 22.52 13.66 -0.67
C VAL A 247 23.36 14.19 0.49
N ARG A 248 22.75 14.88 1.44
CA ARG A 248 23.47 15.42 2.61
C ARG A 248 23.74 14.33 3.64
N ARG A 249 22.83 13.38 3.80
CA ARG A 249 22.98 12.22 4.68
C ARG A 249 21.94 11.15 4.36
N ILE A 250 22.22 9.94 4.81
CA ILE A 250 21.26 8.84 4.94
C ILE A 250 20.81 8.78 6.39
N GLU A 251 19.50 8.67 6.63
CA GLU A 251 18.94 8.60 7.99
C GLU A 251 19.21 7.23 8.63
N ASN A 252 19.60 7.23 9.88
CA ASN A 252 19.70 6.02 10.70
C ASN A 252 18.31 5.66 11.23
N LYS A 253 17.80 4.49 10.86
CA LYS A 253 16.40 4.09 11.10
C LYS A 253 16.28 2.89 12.02
N LEU A 254 15.09 2.70 12.60
CA LEU A 254 14.75 1.54 13.41
C LEU A 254 14.76 0.25 12.59
N GLY A 255 14.22 0.27 11.38
CA GLY A 255 14.10 -0.86 10.44
C GLY A 255 14.19 -0.40 9.01
N ILE A 256 13.87 -1.30 8.07
CA ILE A 256 14.01 -1.11 6.61
C ILE A 256 15.40 -0.55 6.25
N HIS A 257 16.44 -1.11 6.85
CA HIS A 257 17.80 -0.57 6.77
C HIS A 257 18.34 -0.55 5.33
N GLY A 258 18.00 -1.55 4.50
CA GLY A 258 18.43 -1.63 3.11
C GLY A 258 17.94 -0.47 2.24
N SER A 259 16.87 0.21 2.64
CA SER A 259 16.33 1.36 1.91
C SER A 259 17.04 2.65 2.30
N PRO A 260 17.73 3.36 1.36
CA PRO A 260 18.36 4.65 1.67
C PRO A 260 17.28 5.73 1.81
N THR A 261 17.06 6.18 3.03
CA THR A 261 16.18 7.30 3.34
C THR A 261 17.03 8.55 3.51
N CYS A 262 16.92 9.51 2.58
CA CYS A 262 17.88 10.59 2.42
C CYS A 262 17.34 11.95 2.87
N GLU A 263 18.28 12.82 3.25
CA GLU A 263 18.08 14.25 3.28
C GLU A 263 18.75 14.85 2.04
N LEU A 264 17.96 15.55 1.21
CA LEU A 264 18.38 16.09 -0.08
C LEU A 264 18.50 17.62 -0.02
N VAL A 265 19.56 18.16 -0.62
CA VAL A 265 19.76 19.60 -0.77
C VAL A 265 19.73 19.96 -2.24
N TYR A 266 18.74 20.77 -2.61
CA TYR A 266 18.56 21.32 -3.95
C TYR A 266 19.23 22.69 -4.07
N LYS A 267 20.08 22.85 -5.07
CA LYS A 267 20.78 24.11 -5.39
C LYS A 267 20.70 24.37 -6.89
N ASN A 268 19.76 25.21 -7.29
CA ASN A 268 19.47 25.49 -8.70
C ASN A 268 19.34 24.20 -9.53
N ALA A 269 18.68 23.18 -8.96
CA ALA A 269 18.49 21.93 -9.66
C ALA A 269 17.48 22.12 -10.79
N HIS A 270 17.86 21.76 -12.01
CA HIS A 270 17.02 21.90 -13.20
C HIS A 270 15.90 20.85 -13.15
N ALA A 271 14.68 21.31 -13.34
CA ALA A 271 13.51 20.44 -13.34
C ALA A 271 12.46 20.88 -14.37
N GLU A 272 11.59 19.96 -14.72
CA GLU A 272 10.48 20.18 -15.63
C GLU A 272 9.16 20.17 -14.88
N LEU A 273 8.23 21.05 -15.24
CA LEU A 273 6.89 21.03 -14.70
C LEU A 273 6.15 19.75 -15.19
N CYS A 274 5.59 18.99 -14.26
CA CYS A 274 4.70 17.87 -14.55
C CYS A 274 3.25 18.32 -14.43
N GLY A 275 2.51 18.26 -15.51
CA GLY A 275 1.12 18.74 -15.55
C GLY A 275 1.01 20.27 -15.46
N ASP A 276 -0.06 20.75 -14.82
CA ASP A 276 -0.34 22.18 -14.68
C ASP A 276 0.18 22.74 -13.35
N ARG A 277 0.57 24.03 -13.36
CA ARG A 277 0.93 24.76 -12.13
C ARG A 277 -0.23 24.78 -11.14
N LYS A 278 0.09 24.85 -9.84
CA LYS A 278 -0.87 24.98 -8.72
C LYS A 278 -1.69 23.72 -8.42
N LEU A 279 -1.55 22.67 -9.21
CA LEU A 279 -2.26 21.39 -9.02
C LEU A 279 -1.39 20.31 -8.35
N GLY A 280 -0.15 20.63 -8.00
CA GLY A 280 0.81 19.68 -7.47
C GLY A 280 0.29 18.90 -6.25
N LEU A 281 -0.14 19.59 -5.20
CA LEU A 281 -0.67 18.94 -4.00
C LEU A 281 -2.11 18.48 -4.19
N ILE A 282 -2.99 19.38 -4.66
CA ILE A 282 -4.45 19.16 -4.62
C ILE A 282 -4.92 18.09 -5.60
N LYS A 283 -4.12 17.74 -6.60
CA LYS A 283 -4.45 16.73 -7.60
C LYS A 283 -3.37 15.65 -7.72
N TYR A 284 -2.14 16.03 -8.06
CA TYR A 284 -1.12 15.06 -8.46
C TYR A 284 -0.54 14.28 -7.28
N VAL A 285 -0.22 14.95 -6.18
CA VAL A 285 0.22 14.26 -4.94
C VAL A 285 -0.90 13.41 -4.36
N MET A 286 -2.16 13.84 -4.46
CA MET A 286 -3.28 13.02 -3.97
C MET A 286 -3.43 11.72 -4.75
N ALA A 287 -3.25 11.74 -6.08
CA ALA A 287 -3.25 10.54 -6.91
C ALA A 287 -2.04 9.63 -6.59
N LEU A 288 -0.83 10.21 -6.52
CA LEU A 288 0.41 9.54 -6.14
C LEU A 288 0.27 8.84 -4.77
N MET A 289 -0.24 9.56 -3.77
CA MET A 289 -0.42 9.03 -2.42
C MET A 289 -1.44 7.89 -2.34
N ASN A 290 -2.47 7.86 -3.18
CA ASN A 290 -3.41 6.75 -3.20
C ASN A 290 -2.75 5.46 -3.72
N GLY A 291 -1.89 5.55 -4.74
CA GLY A 291 -1.04 4.44 -5.19
C GLY A 291 -0.09 3.97 -4.08
N ALA A 292 0.67 4.90 -3.50
CA ALA A 292 1.61 4.61 -2.42
C ALA A 292 0.93 3.95 -1.20
N ARG A 293 -0.28 4.39 -0.82
CA ARG A 293 -1.06 3.76 0.28
C ARG A 293 -1.40 2.31 -0.03
N LEU A 294 -1.75 1.99 -1.26
CA LEU A 294 -2.01 0.61 -1.68
C LEU A 294 -0.73 -0.23 -1.62
N GLY A 295 0.41 0.33 -2.05
CA GLY A 295 1.74 -0.29 -1.94
C GLY A 295 2.13 -0.57 -0.48
N ILE A 296 1.88 0.36 0.46
CA ILE A 296 2.14 0.13 1.89
C ILE A 296 1.20 -0.91 2.49
N ALA A 297 -0.05 -0.96 2.04
CA ALA A 297 -0.96 -2.04 2.45
C ALA A 297 -0.44 -3.42 1.99
N ALA A 298 0.06 -3.53 0.75
CA ALA A 298 0.69 -4.75 0.23
C ALA A 298 1.96 -5.11 1.02
N GLN A 299 2.84 -4.15 1.29
CA GLN A 299 4.02 -4.34 2.14
C GLN A 299 3.65 -4.86 3.52
N SER A 300 2.62 -4.29 4.14
CA SER A 300 2.14 -4.70 5.47
C SER A 300 1.62 -6.14 5.46
N VAL A 301 0.89 -6.54 4.42
CA VAL A 301 0.42 -7.93 4.24
C VAL A 301 1.61 -8.87 4.04
N GLY A 302 2.61 -8.48 3.23
CA GLY A 302 3.83 -9.27 3.01
C GLY A 302 4.62 -9.51 4.31
N ILE A 303 4.88 -8.46 5.09
CA ILE A 303 5.56 -8.59 6.40
C ILE A 303 4.73 -9.46 7.35
N SER A 304 3.40 -9.31 7.37
CA SER A 304 2.50 -10.14 8.20
C SER A 304 2.57 -11.62 7.80
N GLN A 305 2.64 -11.91 6.50
CA GLN A 305 2.80 -13.28 5.99
C GLN A 305 4.13 -13.88 6.43
N ALA A 306 5.23 -13.14 6.31
CA ALA A 306 6.55 -13.58 6.75
C ALA A 306 6.56 -13.86 8.27
N ALA A 307 5.99 -12.95 9.06
CA ALA A 307 5.89 -13.10 10.52
C ALA A 307 5.04 -14.32 10.93
N TYR A 308 3.92 -14.55 10.24
CA TYR A 308 3.08 -15.71 10.47
C TYR A 308 3.82 -17.02 10.14
N ASN A 309 4.48 -17.10 8.99
CA ASN A 309 5.23 -18.27 8.55
C ASN A 309 6.34 -18.63 9.55
N GLU A 310 7.11 -17.62 9.99
CA GLU A 310 8.20 -17.80 10.94
C GLU A 310 7.66 -18.23 12.32
N GLY A 311 6.59 -17.58 12.81
CA GLY A 311 5.94 -17.94 14.05
C GLY A 311 5.37 -19.36 14.04
N LEU A 312 4.75 -19.77 12.93
CA LEU A 312 4.20 -21.11 12.74
C LEU A 312 5.29 -22.17 12.71
N ALA A 313 6.37 -21.94 11.96
CA ALA A 313 7.50 -22.84 11.86
C ALA A 313 8.16 -23.04 13.24
N TYR A 314 8.48 -21.93 13.91
CA TYR A 314 9.08 -21.98 15.26
C TYR A 314 8.18 -22.71 16.26
N ALA A 315 6.89 -22.43 16.28
CA ALA A 315 5.94 -23.06 17.19
C ALA A 315 5.78 -24.57 16.95
N SER A 316 5.94 -25.00 15.70
CA SER A 316 5.85 -26.41 15.31
C SER A 316 7.08 -27.22 15.75
N ASP A 317 8.27 -26.61 15.70
CA ASP A 317 9.54 -27.28 16.00
C ASP A 317 9.95 -27.16 17.48
N ARG A 318 9.61 -26.05 18.14
CA ARG A 318 10.01 -25.79 19.52
C ARG A 318 9.22 -26.64 20.50
N GLU A 319 9.91 -27.44 21.30
CA GLU A 319 9.27 -28.23 22.36
C GLU A 319 9.50 -27.61 23.76
N GLN A 320 8.44 -27.58 24.55
CA GLN A 320 8.45 -27.27 25.97
C GLN A 320 7.40 -28.13 26.70
N PHE A 321 7.68 -28.50 27.94
CA PHE A 321 6.80 -29.34 28.76
C PHE A 321 6.39 -30.65 28.05
N GLY A 322 7.29 -31.21 27.25
CA GLY A 322 7.13 -32.52 26.59
C GLY A 322 6.28 -32.52 25.33
N LYS A 323 6.00 -31.35 24.74
CA LYS A 323 5.30 -31.25 23.44
C LYS A 323 5.69 -29.98 22.68
N ALA A 324 5.46 -29.97 21.36
CA ALA A 324 5.61 -28.80 20.53
C ALA A 324 4.71 -27.65 21.03
N ILE A 325 5.24 -26.41 21.07
CA ILE A 325 4.52 -25.29 21.68
C ILE A 325 3.26 -24.90 20.93
N ILE A 326 3.15 -25.21 19.65
CA ILE A 326 1.93 -25.04 18.85
C ILE A 326 0.72 -25.74 19.47
N ASN A 327 0.93 -26.78 20.30
CA ASN A 327 -0.15 -27.52 20.95
C ASN A 327 -0.64 -26.90 22.27
N PHE A 328 -0.13 -25.70 22.63
CA PHE A 328 -0.67 -24.95 23.77
C PHE A 328 -1.73 -23.96 23.31
N PRO A 329 -2.90 -23.91 24.00
CA PRO A 329 -3.98 -22.98 23.65
C PRO A 329 -3.55 -21.53 23.48
N ALA A 330 -2.68 -21.01 24.37
CA ALA A 330 -2.17 -19.65 24.30
C ALA A 330 -1.30 -19.38 23.05
N VAL A 331 -0.67 -20.41 22.47
CA VAL A 331 0.16 -20.27 21.26
C VAL A 331 -0.69 -20.39 20.00
N TYR A 332 -1.54 -21.43 19.91
CA TYR A 332 -2.38 -21.56 18.71
C TYR A 332 -3.46 -20.48 18.61
N ASP A 333 -3.88 -19.86 19.71
CA ASP A 333 -4.74 -18.68 19.70
C ASP A 333 -4.08 -17.50 19.00
N MET A 334 -2.81 -17.17 19.36
CA MET A 334 -2.05 -16.13 18.67
C MET A 334 -1.89 -16.43 17.18
N LEU A 335 -1.48 -17.65 16.82
CA LEU A 335 -1.31 -18.05 15.40
C LEU A 335 -2.61 -17.98 14.61
N ALA A 336 -3.72 -18.45 15.20
CA ALA A 336 -5.03 -18.40 14.55
C ALA A 336 -5.48 -16.94 14.31
N LEU A 337 -5.24 -16.06 15.27
CA LEU A 337 -5.58 -14.64 15.14
C LEU A 337 -4.68 -13.93 14.13
N MET A 338 -3.37 -14.22 14.13
CA MET A 338 -2.43 -13.71 13.12
C MET A 338 -2.90 -14.09 11.71
N LYS A 339 -3.25 -15.37 11.48
CA LYS A 339 -3.76 -15.85 10.18
C LYS A 339 -5.08 -15.19 9.80
N ALA A 340 -6.01 -15.06 10.73
CA ALA A 340 -7.31 -14.44 10.47
C ALA A 340 -7.18 -12.95 10.11
N LYS A 341 -6.32 -12.20 10.80
CA LYS A 341 -6.01 -10.80 10.47
C LYS A 341 -5.33 -10.67 9.11
N LEU A 342 -4.40 -11.58 8.79
CA LEU A 342 -3.70 -11.62 7.52
C LEU A 342 -4.68 -11.86 6.36
N ASP A 343 -5.56 -12.85 6.47
CA ASP A 343 -6.53 -13.18 5.42
C ASP A 343 -7.58 -12.08 5.23
N ALA A 344 -8.07 -11.49 6.33
CA ALA A 344 -9.00 -10.37 6.28
C ALA A 344 -8.36 -9.12 5.66
N GLY A 345 -7.11 -8.84 6.02
CA GLY A 345 -6.33 -7.73 5.47
C GLY A 345 -6.02 -7.91 3.98
N ARG A 346 -5.68 -9.13 3.57
CA ARG A 346 -5.45 -9.50 2.17
C ARG A 346 -6.73 -9.36 1.33
N ALA A 347 -7.86 -9.82 1.84
CA ALA A 347 -9.15 -9.66 1.17
C ALA A 347 -9.50 -8.18 0.94
N LEU A 348 -9.27 -7.31 1.94
CA LEU A 348 -9.47 -5.87 1.81
C LEU A 348 -8.50 -5.24 0.81
N LEU A 349 -7.22 -5.60 0.85
CA LEU A 349 -6.19 -5.11 -0.08
C LEU A 349 -6.55 -5.39 -1.53
N TYR A 350 -6.85 -6.64 -1.87
CA TYR A 350 -7.12 -7.01 -3.26
C TYR A 350 -8.50 -6.59 -3.73
N GLN A 351 -9.47 -6.45 -2.84
CA GLN A 351 -10.74 -5.81 -3.19
C GLN A 351 -10.53 -4.35 -3.58
N CYS A 352 -9.70 -3.62 -2.84
CA CYS A 352 -9.32 -2.25 -3.15
C CYS A 352 -8.55 -2.16 -4.48
N ALA A 353 -7.54 -3.02 -4.69
CA ALA A 353 -6.72 -3.05 -5.91
C ALA A 353 -7.57 -3.27 -7.17
N ARG A 354 -8.52 -4.22 -7.14
CA ARG A 354 -9.45 -4.48 -8.25
C ARG A 354 -10.35 -3.27 -8.57
N TYR A 355 -10.78 -2.52 -7.56
CA TYR A 355 -11.56 -1.30 -7.79
C TYR A 355 -10.70 -0.19 -8.42
N VAL A 356 -9.42 -0.09 -8.00
CA VAL A 356 -8.45 0.83 -8.61
C VAL A 356 -8.22 0.46 -10.09
N ASP A 357 -8.05 -0.82 -10.40
CA ASP A 357 -7.88 -1.29 -11.77
C ASP A 357 -9.00 -0.84 -12.70
N ILE A 358 -10.25 -1.02 -12.28
CA ILE A 358 -11.41 -0.72 -13.13
C ILE A 358 -11.52 0.78 -13.42
N TYR A 359 -11.44 1.64 -12.39
CA TYR A 359 -11.59 3.07 -12.63
C TYR A 359 -10.40 3.66 -13.40
N LYS A 360 -9.16 3.23 -13.10
CA LYS A 360 -7.97 3.71 -13.83
C LYS A 360 -7.95 3.26 -15.28
N ALA A 361 -8.35 2.03 -15.58
CA ALA A 361 -8.46 1.56 -16.96
C ALA A 361 -9.51 2.38 -17.74
N LEU A 362 -10.63 2.74 -17.11
CA LEU A 362 -11.63 3.62 -17.72
C LEU A 362 -11.13 5.06 -17.89
N ASP A 363 -10.35 5.59 -16.93
CA ASP A 363 -9.70 6.90 -17.07
C ASP A 363 -8.71 6.92 -18.24
N ASP A 364 -7.95 5.83 -18.41
CA ASP A 364 -7.02 5.70 -19.53
C ASP A 364 -7.76 5.61 -20.87
N ILE A 365 -8.89 4.89 -20.95
CA ILE A 365 -9.78 4.88 -22.12
C ILE A 365 -10.32 6.29 -22.41
N ALA A 366 -10.66 7.05 -21.37
CA ALA A 366 -11.20 8.40 -21.51
C ALA A 366 -10.23 9.40 -22.18
N ARG A 367 -8.92 9.12 -22.16
CA ARG A 367 -7.90 9.93 -22.86
C ARG A 367 -7.95 9.72 -24.38
N GLU A 368 -8.37 8.55 -24.84
CA GLU A 368 -8.41 8.22 -26.26
C GLU A 368 -9.79 8.49 -26.89
N ARG A 369 -10.87 8.27 -26.12
CA ARG A 369 -12.26 8.47 -26.57
C ARG A 369 -13.20 8.84 -25.43
N LYS A 370 -14.34 9.38 -25.79
CA LYS A 370 -15.42 9.59 -24.80
C LYS A 370 -15.94 8.26 -24.28
N LEU A 371 -16.08 8.16 -22.95
CA LEU A 371 -16.75 7.03 -22.31
C LEU A 371 -18.24 7.02 -22.62
N THR A 372 -18.83 5.83 -22.76
CA THR A 372 -20.29 5.67 -22.80
C THR A 372 -20.94 6.10 -21.48
N PRO A 373 -22.26 6.31 -21.43
CA PRO A 373 -22.95 6.60 -20.17
C PRO A 373 -22.74 5.52 -19.11
N GLU A 374 -22.73 4.24 -19.52
CA GLU A 374 -22.51 3.07 -18.66
C GLU A 374 -21.08 3.06 -18.11
N GLU A 375 -20.08 3.23 -18.99
CA GLU A 375 -18.68 3.32 -18.60
C GLU A 375 -18.41 4.49 -17.63
N ARG A 376 -19.05 5.65 -17.85
CA ARG A 376 -18.92 6.79 -16.92
C ARG A 376 -19.55 6.49 -15.55
N LYS A 377 -20.66 5.77 -15.53
CA LYS A 377 -21.28 5.34 -14.26
C LYS A 377 -20.40 4.34 -13.54
N GLU A 378 -19.85 3.37 -14.28
CA GLU A 378 -18.92 2.36 -13.77
C GLU A 378 -17.66 3.03 -13.19
N GLN A 379 -17.01 3.91 -13.95
CA GLN A 379 -15.82 4.65 -13.54
C GLN A 379 -16.06 5.43 -12.23
N LYS A 380 -17.15 6.20 -12.13
CA LYS A 380 -17.49 6.95 -10.93
C LYS A 380 -17.77 6.05 -9.72
N ASN A 381 -18.44 4.92 -9.93
CA ASN A 381 -18.75 3.97 -8.88
C ASN A 381 -17.46 3.34 -8.32
N PHE A 382 -16.60 2.80 -9.17
CA PHE A 382 -15.37 2.15 -8.74
C PHE A 382 -14.34 3.15 -8.19
N SER A 383 -14.25 4.36 -8.72
CA SER A 383 -13.44 5.43 -8.12
C SER A 383 -13.90 5.75 -6.69
N LYS A 384 -15.21 5.89 -6.45
CA LYS A 384 -15.74 6.12 -5.10
C LYS A 384 -15.48 4.95 -4.14
N LEU A 385 -15.62 3.72 -4.62
CA LEU A 385 -15.34 2.52 -3.83
C LEU A 385 -13.85 2.41 -3.48
N ALA A 386 -12.96 2.61 -4.45
CA ALA A 386 -11.52 2.62 -4.24
C ALA A 386 -11.09 3.71 -3.25
N ASP A 387 -11.59 4.94 -3.41
CA ASP A 387 -11.32 6.06 -2.49
C ASP A 387 -11.76 5.76 -1.06
N SER A 388 -12.86 5.01 -0.89
CA SER A 388 -13.34 4.64 0.44
C SER A 388 -12.49 3.53 1.06
N LEU A 389 -12.06 2.52 0.30
CA LEU A 389 -11.33 1.38 0.83
C LEU A 389 -9.82 1.65 1.02
N THR A 390 -9.20 2.51 0.21
CA THR A 390 -7.76 2.81 0.29
C THR A 390 -7.28 3.18 1.70
N PRO A 391 -7.91 4.12 2.42
CA PRO A 391 -7.49 4.45 3.78
C PRO A 391 -7.71 3.31 4.78
N LEU A 392 -8.74 2.48 4.60
CA LEU A 392 -8.94 1.28 5.42
C LEU A 392 -7.84 0.25 5.13
N ALA A 393 -7.57 -0.03 3.85
CA ALA A 393 -6.56 -1.00 3.44
C ALA A 393 -5.18 -0.65 4.02
N LYS A 394 -4.75 0.61 3.88
CA LYS A 394 -3.48 1.07 4.46
C LYS A 394 -3.51 1.09 5.99
N GLY A 395 -4.55 1.66 6.60
CA GLY A 395 -4.65 1.82 8.04
C GLY A 395 -4.68 0.48 8.76
N MET A 396 -5.62 -0.40 8.42
CA MET A 396 -5.82 -1.68 9.11
C MET A 396 -4.66 -2.65 8.87
N ASN A 397 -4.19 -2.80 7.62
CA ASN A 397 -3.07 -3.71 7.33
C ASN A 397 -1.79 -3.28 8.06
N SER A 398 -1.51 -1.98 8.17
CA SER A 398 -0.33 -1.51 8.91
C SER A 398 -0.44 -1.75 10.42
N GLU A 399 -1.62 -1.58 11.02
CA GLU A 399 -1.84 -1.90 12.44
C GLU A 399 -1.77 -3.42 12.69
N TYR A 400 -2.39 -4.23 11.84
CA TYR A 400 -2.31 -5.69 11.94
C TYR A 400 -0.90 -6.23 11.72
N CYS A 401 -0.14 -5.62 10.81
CA CYS A 401 1.28 -5.95 10.60
C CYS A 401 2.10 -5.76 11.89
N ASN A 402 1.93 -4.63 12.57
CA ASN A 402 2.60 -4.37 13.84
C ASN A 402 2.19 -5.38 14.93
N GLN A 403 0.90 -5.75 14.99
CA GLN A 403 0.41 -6.75 15.95
C GLN A 403 0.92 -8.15 15.63
N ASN A 404 0.86 -8.58 14.36
CA ASN A 404 1.31 -9.90 13.93
C ASN A 404 2.81 -10.10 14.17
N THR A 405 3.64 -9.09 13.90
CA THR A 405 5.08 -9.17 14.18
C THR A 405 5.39 -9.16 15.68
N TYR A 406 4.61 -8.43 16.49
CA TYR A 406 4.69 -8.48 17.95
C TYR A 406 4.36 -9.89 18.48
N ASP A 407 3.24 -10.48 18.02
CA ASP A 407 2.81 -11.82 18.44
C ASP A 407 3.81 -12.90 18.00
N ALA A 408 4.40 -12.76 16.83
CA ALA A 408 5.43 -13.68 16.35
C ALA A 408 6.69 -13.63 17.24
N ILE A 409 7.17 -12.45 17.68
CA ILE A 409 8.24 -12.34 18.68
C ILE A 409 7.82 -13.03 19.99
N GLN A 410 6.58 -12.82 20.43
CA GLN A 410 6.06 -13.43 21.66
C GLN A 410 6.05 -14.95 21.58
N ILE A 411 5.68 -15.53 20.42
CA ILE A 411 5.71 -16.98 20.16
C ILE A 411 7.15 -17.52 20.27
N HIS A 412 8.15 -16.78 19.78
CA HIS A 412 9.56 -17.16 19.88
C HIS A 412 10.11 -17.04 21.31
N GLY A 413 9.46 -16.27 22.17
CA GLY A 413 9.97 -16.00 23.53
C GLY A 413 11.33 -15.31 23.48
N GLY A 414 12.27 -15.74 24.33
CA GLY A 414 13.61 -15.14 24.40
C GLY A 414 14.37 -15.19 23.07
N SER A 415 14.17 -16.22 22.25
CA SER A 415 14.78 -16.35 20.92
C SER A 415 14.33 -15.25 19.97
N GLY A 416 13.07 -14.79 20.06
CA GLY A 416 12.54 -13.71 19.21
C GLY A 416 13.15 -12.33 19.48
N PHE A 417 13.83 -12.18 20.62
CA PHE A 417 14.54 -10.94 20.96
C PHE A 417 16.00 -10.93 20.50
N MET A 418 16.49 -12.07 20.00
CA MET A 418 17.85 -12.22 19.51
C MET A 418 17.91 -11.94 18.00
N MET A 419 19.08 -11.47 17.53
CA MET A 419 19.32 -11.18 16.11
C MET A 419 19.44 -12.43 15.25
N ASP A 420 19.55 -13.63 15.86
CA ASP A 420 19.69 -14.92 15.18
C ASP A 420 18.42 -15.35 14.39
N TYR A 421 17.28 -14.72 14.68
CA TYR A 421 16.01 -15.03 14.01
C TYR A 421 15.50 -13.82 13.22
N PRO A 422 14.94 -14.00 12.02
CA PRO A 422 14.50 -12.88 11.16
C PRO A 422 13.34 -12.09 11.76
N ILE A 423 12.61 -12.66 12.71
CA ILE A 423 11.40 -12.05 13.27
C ILE A 423 11.65 -10.68 13.92
N GLN A 424 12.82 -10.42 14.50
CA GLN A 424 13.18 -9.13 15.05
C GLN A 424 13.29 -8.06 13.93
N ARG A 425 13.77 -8.44 12.72
CA ARG A 425 13.81 -7.57 11.55
C ARG A 425 12.39 -7.23 11.11
N TYR A 426 11.51 -8.24 10.97
CA TYR A 426 10.12 -8.03 10.59
C TYR A 426 9.40 -7.08 11.54
N TYR A 427 9.63 -7.19 12.85
CA TYR A 427 9.06 -6.29 13.84
C TYR A 427 9.59 -4.85 13.71
N ARG A 428 10.89 -4.67 13.48
CA ARG A 428 11.49 -3.34 13.25
C ARG A 428 10.96 -2.71 11.97
N ASP A 429 10.85 -3.49 10.90
CA ASP A 429 10.36 -3.06 9.59
C ASP A 429 8.86 -2.73 9.62
N ALA A 430 8.07 -3.51 10.33
CA ALA A 430 6.64 -3.29 10.46
C ALA A 430 6.29 -1.92 11.06
N ARG A 431 7.14 -1.41 11.98
CA ARG A 431 6.79 -0.20 12.73
C ARG A 431 6.56 1.03 11.86
N ILE A 432 7.28 1.16 10.75
CA ILE A 432 7.16 2.32 9.87
C ILE A 432 5.84 2.33 9.10
N THR A 433 5.23 1.16 8.84
CA THR A 433 4.05 1.02 7.98
C THR A 433 2.85 1.85 8.46
N SER A 434 2.69 2.05 9.77
CA SER A 434 1.63 2.89 10.36
C SER A 434 2.01 4.38 10.46
N ILE A 435 3.19 4.78 9.96
CA ILE A 435 3.71 6.16 10.05
C ILE A 435 3.77 6.82 8.68
N TYR A 436 4.55 6.26 7.73
CA TYR A 436 4.77 6.90 6.43
C TYR A 436 3.58 6.74 5.47
N GLU A 437 3.61 7.48 4.37
CA GLU A 437 2.53 7.56 3.38
C GLU A 437 1.17 7.93 4.00
N GLY A 438 1.24 8.77 5.01
CA GLY A 438 0.14 9.17 5.89
C GLY A 438 -0.01 8.24 7.09
N THR A 439 0.13 8.82 8.30
CA THR A 439 -0.05 8.08 9.55
C THR A 439 -1.42 7.42 9.64
N THR A 440 -1.59 6.45 10.55
CA THR A 440 -2.92 5.87 10.84
C THR A 440 -3.97 6.95 11.12
N GLN A 441 -3.60 8.03 11.82
CA GLN A 441 -4.50 9.17 12.07
C GLN A 441 -4.94 9.87 10.78
N LEU A 442 -4.04 10.02 9.79
CA LEU A 442 -4.40 10.59 8.48
C LEU A 442 -5.30 9.64 7.67
N GLN A 443 -5.14 8.31 7.82
CA GLN A 443 -6.08 7.35 7.23
C GLN A 443 -7.47 7.49 7.88
N VAL A 444 -7.53 7.67 9.21
CA VAL A 444 -8.78 7.93 9.93
C VAL A 444 -9.44 9.22 9.43
N VAL A 445 -8.70 10.32 9.29
CA VAL A 445 -9.20 11.60 8.74
C VAL A 445 -9.74 11.43 7.32
N ALA A 446 -9.09 10.61 6.49
CA ALA A 446 -9.55 10.32 5.14
C ALA A 446 -10.82 9.44 5.13
N ALA A 447 -10.91 8.47 6.06
CA ALA A 447 -11.98 7.46 6.11
C ALA A 447 -13.26 7.94 6.81
N ILE A 448 -13.15 8.80 7.83
CA ILE A 448 -14.30 9.16 8.69
C ILE A 448 -15.47 9.77 7.91
N ARG A 449 -15.21 10.47 6.82
CA ARG A 449 -16.26 11.00 5.93
C ARG A 449 -17.13 9.90 5.32
N TYR A 450 -16.58 8.70 5.08
CA TYR A 450 -17.30 7.57 4.51
C TYR A 450 -18.12 6.81 5.57
N VAL A 451 -17.74 6.93 6.85
CA VAL A 451 -18.58 6.51 7.98
C VAL A 451 -19.76 7.47 8.11
N THR A 452 -19.47 8.77 8.25
CA THR A 452 -20.49 9.78 8.54
C THR A 452 -21.48 10.02 7.41
N ASN A 453 -21.08 9.83 6.14
CA ASN A 453 -22.00 9.89 5.00
C ASN A 453 -22.72 8.57 4.71
N GLY A 454 -22.46 7.51 5.49
CA GLY A 454 -23.10 6.20 5.37
C GLY A 454 -22.55 5.29 4.24
N SER A 455 -21.44 5.65 3.58
CA SER A 455 -20.92 4.87 2.45
C SER A 455 -20.48 3.47 2.87
N TYR A 456 -19.78 3.30 4.00
CA TYR A 456 -19.39 1.97 4.49
C TYR A 456 -20.59 1.14 4.95
N LEU A 457 -21.55 1.77 5.60
CA LEU A 457 -22.77 1.08 6.00
C LEU A 457 -23.56 0.58 4.78
N ALA A 458 -23.64 1.40 3.71
CA ALA A 458 -24.27 0.99 2.47
C ALA A 458 -23.56 -0.20 1.81
N GLN A 459 -22.23 -0.21 1.80
CA GLN A 459 -21.43 -1.36 1.32
C GLN A 459 -21.69 -2.61 2.17
N ALA A 460 -21.70 -2.49 3.50
CA ALA A 460 -22.01 -3.62 4.39
C ALA A 460 -23.41 -4.19 4.12
N ARG A 461 -24.42 -3.32 3.95
CA ARG A 461 -25.80 -3.74 3.64
C ARG A 461 -25.91 -4.39 2.24
N GLU A 462 -25.09 -4.01 1.28
CA GLU A 462 -24.99 -4.66 -0.01
C GLU A 462 -24.38 -6.08 0.14
N PHE A 463 -23.30 -6.23 0.89
CA PHE A 463 -22.69 -7.53 1.17
C PHE A 463 -23.65 -8.49 1.91
N GLU A 464 -24.50 -7.99 2.81
CA GLU A 464 -25.54 -8.79 3.51
C GLU A 464 -26.55 -9.42 2.54
N GLN A 465 -26.74 -8.86 1.35
CA GLN A 465 -27.68 -9.38 0.34
C GLN A 465 -27.03 -10.45 -0.56
N ALA A 466 -25.72 -10.60 -0.52
CA ALA A 466 -25.04 -11.58 -1.35
C ALA A 466 -25.36 -13.02 -0.89
N GLU A 467 -25.41 -13.92 -1.85
CA GLU A 467 -25.59 -15.34 -1.57
C GLU A 467 -24.33 -15.91 -0.90
N VAL A 468 -24.50 -16.58 0.23
CA VAL A 468 -23.41 -17.21 0.99
C VAL A 468 -23.71 -18.67 1.28
N SER A 469 -22.67 -19.47 1.53
CA SER A 469 -22.81 -20.86 1.94
C SER A 469 -23.56 -20.98 3.27
N GLU A 470 -24.22 -22.12 3.50
CA GLU A 470 -24.96 -22.38 4.76
C GLU A 470 -24.05 -22.21 6.00
N ALA A 471 -22.77 -22.61 5.89
CA ALA A 471 -21.79 -22.49 6.97
C ALA A 471 -21.48 -21.04 7.34
N MET A 472 -21.65 -20.10 6.39
CA MET A 472 -21.34 -18.66 6.59
C MET A 472 -22.55 -17.83 7.03
N LYS A 473 -23.79 -18.30 6.86
CA LYS A 473 -25.00 -17.56 7.27
C LYS A 473 -24.98 -17.07 8.74
N PRO A 474 -24.49 -17.85 9.73
CA PRO A 474 -24.38 -17.35 11.09
C PRO A 474 -23.42 -16.16 11.24
N LEU A 475 -22.35 -16.12 10.43
CA LEU A 475 -21.39 -15.03 10.45
C LEU A 475 -21.95 -13.75 9.80
N VAL A 476 -22.78 -13.90 8.75
CA VAL A 476 -23.51 -12.75 8.17
C VAL A 476 -24.42 -12.10 9.21
N ALA A 477 -25.13 -12.90 10.03
CA ALA A 477 -25.97 -12.36 11.10
C ALA A 477 -25.15 -11.58 12.16
N ARG A 478 -23.94 -12.06 12.49
CA ARG A 478 -23.02 -11.36 13.40
C ARG A 478 -22.51 -10.06 12.77
N ALA A 479 -22.06 -10.09 11.50
CA ALA A 479 -21.60 -8.92 10.77
C ALA A 479 -22.70 -7.85 10.69
N LYS A 480 -23.96 -8.25 10.47
CA LYS A 480 -25.12 -7.37 10.52
C LYS A 480 -25.30 -6.70 11.89
N ALA A 481 -25.21 -7.47 12.98
CA ALA A 481 -25.29 -6.90 14.33
C ALA A 481 -24.14 -5.92 14.63
N MET A 482 -22.96 -6.17 14.08
CA MET A 482 -21.83 -5.23 14.14
C MET A 482 -22.11 -3.94 13.35
N ALA A 483 -22.70 -4.05 12.15
CA ALA A 483 -23.10 -2.91 11.33
C ALA A 483 -24.21 -2.07 12.01
N ASP A 484 -25.16 -2.71 12.71
CA ASP A 484 -26.20 -2.01 13.50
C ASP A 484 -25.57 -1.18 14.64
N LYS A 485 -24.54 -1.72 15.33
CA LYS A 485 -23.77 -0.97 16.34
C LYS A 485 -22.99 0.21 15.74
N LEU A 486 -22.40 0.04 14.55
CA LEU A 486 -21.75 1.13 13.84
C LEU A 486 -22.73 2.26 13.49
N GLU A 487 -23.93 1.90 13.04
CA GLU A 487 -25.00 2.86 12.73
C GLU A 487 -25.42 3.65 13.97
N GLU A 488 -25.64 2.96 15.11
CA GLU A 488 -26.00 3.57 16.39
C GLU A 488 -24.88 4.53 16.89
N ALA A 489 -23.62 4.07 16.90
CA ALA A 489 -22.48 4.89 17.32
C ALA A 489 -22.29 6.12 16.42
N THR A 490 -22.48 5.95 15.11
CA THR A 490 -22.40 7.06 14.13
C THR A 490 -23.51 8.10 14.37
N ALA A 491 -24.74 7.64 14.64
CA ALA A 491 -25.85 8.53 14.95
C ALA A 491 -25.57 9.34 16.24
N ARG A 492 -25.07 8.68 17.29
CA ARG A 492 -24.67 9.32 18.56
C ARG A 492 -23.66 10.45 18.37
N VAL A 493 -22.64 10.22 17.54
CA VAL A 493 -21.60 11.23 17.27
C VAL A 493 -22.19 12.42 16.48
N LYS A 494 -23.05 12.16 15.51
CA LYS A 494 -23.72 13.22 14.73
C LYS A 494 -24.66 14.06 15.60
N GLU A 495 -25.43 13.42 16.47
CA GLU A 495 -26.37 14.10 17.37
C GLU A 495 -25.67 15.01 18.38
N ALA A 496 -24.46 14.63 18.83
CA ALA A 496 -23.66 15.46 19.74
C ALA A 496 -23.29 16.81 19.12
N GLY A 497 -23.08 16.88 17.79
CA GLY A 497 -22.80 18.12 17.06
C GLY A 497 -21.52 18.84 17.47
N ASP A 498 -20.62 18.17 18.20
CA ASP A 498 -19.37 18.70 18.72
C ASP A 498 -18.18 18.19 17.90
N ALA A 499 -17.34 19.10 17.40
CA ALA A 499 -16.23 18.77 16.52
C ALA A 499 -15.13 17.98 17.22
N ALA A 500 -14.79 18.34 18.47
CA ALA A 500 -13.75 17.64 19.23
C ALA A 500 -14.22 16.22 19.62
N PHE A 501 -15.50 16.08 19.96
CA PHE A 501 -16.12 14.77 20.21
C PHE A 501 -16.15 13.90 18.94
N HIS A 502 -16.46 14.48 17.78
CA HIS A 502 -16.34 13.81 16.49
C HIS A 502 -14.91 13.30 16.27
N ASP A 503 -13.91 14.13 16.48
CA ASP A 503 -12.52 13.81 16.18
C ASP A 503 -11.97 12.73 17.11
N ILE A 504 -12.30 12.73 18.41
CA ILE A 504 -11.88 11.68 19.34
C ILE A 504 -12.57 10.34 19.05
N CYS A 505 -13.82 10.36 18.60
CA CYS A 505 -14.56 9.16 18.23
C CYS A 505 -14.20 8.63 16.82
N ALA A 506 -13.55 9.44 15.97
CA ALA A 506 -13.33 9.11 14.57
C ALA A 506 -12.57 7.78 14.36
N ARG A 507 -11.50 7.54 15.13
CA ARG A 507 -10.74 6.29 15.04
C ARG A 507 -11.61 5.08 15.38
N HIS A 508 -12.39 5.17 16.47
CA HIS A 508 -13.27 4.10 16.91
C HIS A 508 -14.31 3.74 15.84
N LEU A 509 -14.93 4.75 15.24
CA LEU A 509 -15.93 4.54 14.18
C LEU A 509 -15.32 3.97 12.91
N VAL A 510 -14.11 4.39 12.53
CA VAL A 510 -13.41 3.89 11.35
C VAL A 510 -12.98 2.43 11.53
N GLU A 511 -12.45 2.05 12.71
CA GLU A 511 -12.10 0.67 13.03
C GLU A 511 -13.34 -0.23 13.05
N MET A 512 -14.46 0.21 13.63
CA MET A 512 -15.74 -0.52 13.55
C MET A 512 -16.18 -0.77 12.10
N ALA A 513 -16.10 0.26 11.25
CA ALA A 513 -16.47 0.14 9.83
C ALA A 513 -15.54 -0.83 9.08
N ALA A 514 -14.24 -0.77 9.36
CA ALA A 514 -13.25 -1.66 8.77
C ALA A 514 -13.50 -3.12 9.15
N ASP A 515 -13.73 -3.40 10.45
CA ASP A 515 -14.00 -4.75 10.94
C ASP A 515 -15.26 -5.36 10.31
N VAL A 516 -16.32 -4.55 10.14
CA VAL A 516 -17.55 -4.98 9.45
C VAL A 516 -17.27 -5.36 8.00
N ILE A 517 -16.58 -4.49 7.25
CA ILE A 517 -16.29 -4.72 5.83
C ILE A 517 -15.35 -5.91 5.65
N MET A 518 -14.28 -6.00 6.44
CA MET A 518 -13.30 -7.09 6.36
C MET A 518 -13.94 -8.45 6.69
N LEU A 519 -14.84 -8.49 7.68
CA LEU A 519 -15.58 -9.73 7.98
C LEU A 519 -16.46 -10.16 6.82
N HIS A 520 -17.17 -9.23 6.16
CA HIS A 520 -17.97 -9.56 4.97
C HIS A 520 -17.12 -10.07 3.81
N LEU A 521 -15.99 -9.42 3.51
CA LEU A 521 -15.09 -9.89 2.46
C LEU A 521 -14.56 -11.30 2.75
N LEU A 522 -14.22 -11.58 4.01
CA LEU A 522 -13.72 -12.89 4.41
C LEU A 522 -14.83 -13.97 4.38
N ILE A 523 -16.08 -13.60 4.70
CA ILE A 523 -17.25 -14.48 4.53
C ILE A 523 -17.45 -14.85 3.05
N HIS A 524 -17.29 -13.90 2.13
CA HIS A 524 -17.39 -14.14 0.69
C HIS A 524 -16.26 -15.05 0.20
N ASN A 525 -15.02 -14.82 0.65
CA ASN A 525 -13.89 -15.68 0.34
C ASN A 525 -14.12 -17.11 0.87
N ALA A 526 -14.61 -17.25 2.11
CA ALA A 526 -14.93 -18.55 2.70
C ALA A 526 -16.13 -19.25 2.02
N THR A 527 -17.06 -18.49 1.45
CA THR A 527 -18.15 -19.04 0.63
C THR A 527 -17.62 -19.62 -0.68
N ALA A 528 -16.68 -18.93 -1.31
CA ALA A 528 -16.07 -19.34 -2.57
C ALA A 528 -15.04 -20.48 -2.37
N ASN A 529 -14.30 -20.46 -1.26
CA ASN A 529 -13.31 -21.50 -0.91
C ASN A 529 -13.25 -21.70 0.61
N ALA A 530 -14.06 -22.64 1.11
CA ALA A 530 -14.16 -22.93 2.54
C ALA A 530 -12.84 -23.53 3.10
N GLU A 531 -12.12 -24.34 2.31
CA GLU A 531 -10.87 -24.96 2.75
C GLU A 531 -9.82 -23.93 3.16
N LEU A 532 -9.68 -22.86 2.38
CA LEU A 532 -8.72 -21.80 2.65
C LEU A 532 -9.18 -20.84 3.75
N PHE A 533 -10.46 -20.47 3.79
CA PHE A 533 -10.88 -19.27 4.53
C PHE A 533 -11.90 -19.49 5.65
N GLU A 534 -12.57 -20.66 5.74
CA GLU A 534 -13.63 -20.84 6.75
C GLU A 534 -13.11 -20.67 8.19
N LYS A 535 -11.92 -21.22 8.49
CA LYS A 535 -11.32 -21.09 9.84
C LYS A 535 -11.00 -19.65 10.17
N SER A 536 -10.37 -18.95 9.23
CA SER A 536 -10.03 -17.53 9.37
C SER A 536 -11.28 -16.66 9.55
N ALA A 537 -12.35 -16.92 8.78
CA ALA A 537 -13.60 -16.20 8.91
C ALA A 537 -14.24 -16.37 10.30
N ARG A 538 -14.22 -17.58 10.85
CA ARG A 538 -14.73 -17.85 12.21
C ARG A 538 -13.90 -17.18 13.31
N VAL A 539 -12.58 -17.25 13.21
CA VAL A 539 -11.67 -16.63 14.17
C VAL A 539 -11.79 -15.11 14.08
N TYR A 540 -11.78 -14.56 12.86
CA TYR A 540 -11.92 -13.11 12.64
C TYR A 540 -13.28 -12.58 13.15
N ALA A 541 -14.36 -13.33 12.96
CA ALA A 541 -15.67 -12.96 13.49
C ALA A 541 -15.67 -12.85 15.02
N ASN A 542 -14.97 -13.76 15.73
CA ASN A 542 -14.85 -13.67 17.19
C ASN A 542 -14.07 -12.44 17.64
N PHE A 543 -12.97 -12.14 16.94
CA PHE A 543 -12.13 -11.00 17.21
C PHE A 543 -12.86 -9.68 16.89
N SER A 544 -13.35 -9.51 15.67
CA SER A 544 -13.93 -8.26 15.19
C SER A 544 -15.23 -7.88 15.93
N GLU A 545 -16.06 -8.86 16.32
CA GLU A 545 -17.25 -8.60 17.13
C GLU A 545 -16.88 -8.04 18.52
N ALA A 546 -15.79 -8.55 19.14
CA ALA A 546 -15.30 -8.04 20.42
C ALA A 546 -14.71 -6.61 20.26
N GLU A 547 -13.94 -6.35 19.18
CA GLU A 547 -13.39 -5.02 18.90
C GLU A 547 -14.52 -4.00 18.63
N VAL A 548 -15.49 -4.35 17.79
CA VAL A 548 -16.66 -3.48 17.54
C VAL A 548 -17.43 -3.21 18.85
N ALA A 549 -17.61 -4.20 19.71
CA ALA A 549 -18.26 -3.99 21.01
C ALA A 549 -17.46 -3.04 21.93
N LYS A 550 -16.15 -3.17 21.95
CA LYS A 550 -15.23 -2.28 22.68
C LYS A 550 -15.37 -0.83 22.19
N HIS A 551 -15.27 -0.62 20.89
CA HIS A 551 -15.36 0.71 20.28
C HIS A 551 -16.74 1.33 20.43
N HIS A 552 -17.80 0.54 20.24
CA HIS A 552 -19.17 0.95 20.48
C HIS A 552 -19.37 1.42 21.92
N THR A 553 -18.93 0.62 22.90
CA THR A 553 -19.03 0.96 24.33
C THR A 553 -18.31 2.27 24.65
N PHE A 554 -17.12 2.51 24.06
CA PHE A 554 -16.38 3.76 24.23
C PHE A 554 -17.22 4.95 23.72
N VAL A 555 -17.68 4.89 22.47
CA VAL A 555 -18.42 5.99 21.83
C VAL A 555 -19.74 6.28 22.56
N MET A 556 -20.46 5.23 22.98
CA MET A 556 -21.76 5.40 23.65
C MET A 556 -21.66 5.97 25.05
N ASN A 557 -20.56 5.70 25.77
CA ASN A 557 -20.37 6.14 27.16
C ASN A 557 -19.65 7.48 27.29
N LEU A 558 -18.82 7.86 26.28
CA LEU A 558 -18.11 9.15 26.29
C LEU A 558 -19.09 10.30 26.05
N ARG A 559 -18.90 11.40 26.79
CA ARG A 559 -19.67 12.65 26.63
C ARG A 559 -18.74 13.79 26.19
N PRO A 560 -19.24 14.80 25.48
CA PRO A 560 -18.43 15.95 25.07
C PRO A 560 -17.72 16.65 26.25
N GLU A 561 -18.37 16.75 27.40
CA GLU A 561 -17.78 17.35 28.61
C GLU A 561 -16.62 16.56 29.21
N ASP A 562 -16.57 15.23 28.99
CA ASP A 562 -15.48 14.37 29.50
C ASP A 562 -14.16 14.61 28.74
N LEU A 563 -14.18 15.31 27.59
CA LEU A 563 -12.98 15.63 26.81
C LEU A 563 -11.99 16.49 27.56
N ALA A 564 -12.45 17.26 28.56
CA ALA A 564 -11.58 18.06 29.41
C ALA A 564 -10.53 17.20 30.15
N ASP A 565 -10.85 15.93 30.44
CA ASP A 565 -9.94 15.00 31.10
C ASP A 565 -8.82 14.50 30.19
N TYR A 566 -8.96 14.64 28.87
CA TYR A 566 -7.97 14.22 27.86
C TYR A 566 -7.03 15.36 27.45
N VAL A 567 -7.41 16.61 27.69
CA VAL A 567 -6.58 17.78 27.38
C VAL A 567 -5.56 17.95 28.49
N GLN A 568 -4.29 17.71 28.18
CA GLN A 568 -3.21 18.01 29.11
C GLN A 568 -2.93 19.52 29.11
N ALA A 569 -2.73 20.05 30.30
CA ALA A 569 -2.37 21.46 30.50
C ALA A 569 -0.99 21.80 29.94
#